data_8649b0f7bbb5796343e70c38de3036a4
#
_entry.id   8649b0f7bbb5796343e70c38de3036a4
#
_cell.length_a   1.000
_cell.length_b   1.000
_cell.length_c   1.000
_cell.angle_alpha   90.00
_cell.angle_beta   90.00
_cell.angle_gamma   90.00
#
_symmetry.space_group_name_H-M   'P 1'
#
loop_
_entity.id
_entity.type
_entity.pdbx_description
1 polymer ?
#
loop_
_entity_poly.entity_id
_entity_poly.type
_entity_poly.pdbx_seq_one_letter_code
_entity_poly.pdbx_strand_id
1 'polypeptide(L)'
;MKHGIITLALAGMLAGMPAFAGNTSVAAMAEAPATDVTAIMTKIEKANAVMKTIECKFHQIRTIKASGKKNVADGNLYYNVDGRLAMRFTSPQGEYIISSGNKFYVHRGPKNAVFDVTKNAIVANMAGTLTGCVKGNPAKVAKDSNYDVKIEEKPEGYVVTLTTDNAARRGYSKIVLTYRKSDCILVKMVMDEPSGVSTSYEMSDIRKNTAFSDEVFKVPAKK
;
A
#
# COMPACT_ATOMS: atom_id res chain seq x y z
N MET A 1 33.19 39.96 -27.56
CA MET A 1 34.60 40.22 -27.13
C MET A 1 35.05 38.98 -26.40
N LYS A 2 35.84 38.19 -27.10
CA LYS A 2 37.23 37.81 -26.85
C LYS A 2 37.38 36.94 -25.60
N HIS A 3 37.58 35.62 -25.83
CA HIS A 3 38.83 34.84 -25.84
C HIS A 3 39.29 34.48 -24.41
N GLY A 4 39.52 33.22 -24.07
CA GLY A 4 40.75 32.53 -24.26
C GLY A 4 40.71 31.06 -23.79
N ILE A 5 41.14 30.25 -24.69
CA ILE A 5 41.53 28.85 -24.55
C ILE A 5 42.95 28.83 -23.91
N ILE A 6 43.15 27.94 -22.92
CA ILE A 6 44.53 27.51 -22.59
C ILE A 6 44.54 25.97 -22.49
N THR A 7 45.13 25.39 -23.54
CA THR A 7 45.58 24.00 -23.60
C THR A 7 46.98 23.93 -23.01
N LEU A 8 47.25 23.00 -22.11
CA LEU A 8 48.65 22.61 -21.80
C LEU A 8 48.74 21.07 -21.76
N ALA A 9 49.42 20.55 -22.74
CA ALA A 9 49.88 19.18 -22.79
C ALA A 9 51.25 19.11 -22.10
N LEU A 10 51.50 18.06 -21.33
CA LEU A 10 52.86 17.63 -21.05
C LEU A 10 52.94 16.10 -21.02
N ALA A 11 53.84 15.59 -21.84
CA ALA A 11 54.14 14.18 -22.06
C ALA A 11 55.14 13.66 -21.04
N GLY A 12 55.08 12.35 -20.78
CA GLY A 12 56.25 11.47 -20.64
C GLY A 12 56.66 11.10 -19.24
N MET A 13 56.52 9.82 -18.90
CA MET A 13 57.64 8.92 -18.60
C MET A 13 57.15 7.50 -18.33
N LEU A 14 57.57 6.56 -19.14
CA LEU A 14 57.51 5.12 -18.87
C LEU A 14 58.49 4.77 -17.75
N ALA A 15 58.01 4.08 -16.73
CA ALA A 15 58.82 3.25 -15.86
C ALA A 15 58.05 1.96 -15.57
N GLY A 16 58.64 0.83 -15.95
CA GLY A 16 58.06 -0.50 -15.85
C GLY A 16 57.83 -0.94 -14.40
N MET A 17 56.73 -1.60 -14.18
CA MET A 17 56.44 -2.36 -12.96
C MET A 17 56.00 -3.78 -13.32
N PRO A 18 56.39 -4.79 -12.53
CA PRO A 18 56.17 -6.19 -12.85
C PRO A 18 54.69 -6.58 -12.77
N ALA A 19 54.29 -7.48 -13.67
CA ALA A 19 52.97 -8.10 -13.69
C ALA A 19 52.74 -8.94 -12.42
N PHE A 20 51.94 -8.42 -11.51
CA PHE A 20 51.28 -9.27 -10.52
C PHE A 20 49.99 -9.83 -11.17
N ALA A 21 50.08 -11.11 -11.54
CA ALA A 21 48.88 -11.90 -11.87
C ALA A 21 48.07 -12.12 -10.61
N GLY A 22 47.28 -11.11 -10.23
CA GLY A 22 46.22 -11.24 -9.24
C GLY A 22 44.98 -11.80 -9.92
N ASN A 23 44.70 -13.06 -9.63
CA ASN A 23 43.44 -13.73 -9.98
C ASN A 23 42.29 -13.04 -9.22
N THR A 24 41.78 -11.92 -9.73
CA THR A 24 40.52 -11.35 -9.25
C THR A 24 39.41 -12.22 -9.79
N SER A 25 39.04 -13.23 -9.01
CA SER A 25 37.75 -13.89 -9.13
C SER A 25 36.69 -12.80 -8.99
N VAL A 26 36.17 -12.32 -10.10
CA VAL A 26 34.94 -11.55 -10.15
C VAL A 26 33.84 -12.55 -9.75
N ALA A 27 33.51 -12.56 -8.45
CA ALA A 27 32.32 -13.23 -7.99
C ALA A 27 31.19 -12.63 -8.80
N ALA A 28 30.67 -13.39 -9.76
CA ALA A 28 29.43 -13.07 -10.44
C ALA A 28 28.39 -12.90 -9.36
N MET A 29 27.99 -11.65 -9.12
CA MET A 29 26.80 -11.38 -8.32
C MET A 29 25.65 -12.06 -9.07
N ALA A 30 25.20 -13.20 -8.54
CA ALA A 30 24.05 -13.89 -9.06
C ALA A 30 22.90 -12.87 -9.05
N GLU A 31 22.45 -12.49 -10.22
CA GLU A 31 21.29 -11.65 -10.43
C GLU A 31 20.12 -12.36 -9.75
N ALA A 32 19.53 -11.72 -8.75
CA ALA A 32 18.39 -12.31 -8.03
C ALA A 32 17.33 -12.67 -9.08
N PRO A 33 16.72 -13.88 -9.03
CA PRO A 33 15.77 -14.29 -10.04
C PRO A 33 14.67 -13.25 -10.15
N ALA A 34 14.36 -12.84 -11.38
CA ALA A 34 13.30 -11.88 -11.65
C ALA A 34 12.01 -12.36 -10.99
N THR A 35 11.47 -11.57 -10.08
CA THR A 35 10.23 -11.90 -9.35
C THR A 35 9.10 -12.02 -10.37
N ASP A 36 8.50 -13.20 -10.50
CA ASP A 36 7.33 -13.38 -11.36
C ASP A 36 6.11 -12.69 -10.74
N VAL A 37 5.89 -11.44 -11.16
CA VAL A 37 4.81 -10.57 -10.72
C VAL A 37 3.45 -11.27 -10.89
N THR A 38 3.23 -11.95 -12.02
CA THR A 38 1.97 -12.62 -12.34
C THR A 38 1.72 -13.81 -11.43
N ALA A 39 2.75 -14.63 -11.18
CA ALA A 39 2.62 -15.78 -10.31
C ALA A 39 2.30 -15.37 -8.86
N ILE A 40 2.98 -14.34 -8.33
CA ILE A 40 2.72 -13.88 -6.95
C ILE A 40 1.33 -13.24 -6.84
N MET A 41 0.92 -12.41 -7.80
CA MET A 41 -0.44 -11.84 -7.80
C MET A 41 -1.51 -12.94 -7.81
N THR A 42 -1.34 -13.92 -8.68
CA THR A 42 -2.24 -15.08 -8.77
C THR A 42 -2.27 -15.88 -7.46
N LYS A 43 -1.11 -16.07 -6.82
CA LYS A 43 -1.01 -16.75 -5.52
C LYS A 43 -1.79 -16.01 -4.43
N ILE A 44 -1.62 -14.68 -4.34
CA ILE A 44 -2.34 -13.84 -3.37
C ILE A 44 -3.84 -13.92 -3.61
N GLU A 45 -4.27 -13.76 -4.86
CA GLU A 45 -5.69 -13.80 -5.24
C GLU A 45 -6.34 -15.16 -4.94
N LYS A 46 -5.69 -16.28 -5.35
CA LYS A 46 -6.18 -17.63 -5.08
C LYS A 46 -6.31 -17.93 -3.59
N ALA A 47 -5.31 -17.54 -2.78
CA ALA A 47 -5.34 -17.75 -1.33
C ALA A 47 -6.48 -16.99 -0.63
N ASN A 48 -6.93 -15.88 -1.21
CA ASN A 48 -7.99 -15.05 -0.67
C ASN A 48 -9.35 -15.23 -1.38
N ALA A 49 -9.42 -16.02 -2.45
CA ALA A 49 -10.66 -16.25 -3.21
C ALA A 49 -11.79 -16.84 -2.38
N VAL A 50 -11.46 -17.69 -1.42
CA VAL A 50 -12.42 -18.37 -0.53
C VAL A 50 -12.75 -17.57 0.74
N MET A 51 -12.19 -16.36 0.86
CA MET A 51 -12.40 -15.51 2.02
C MET A 51 -13.78 -14.86 1.98
N LYS A 52 -14.60 -15.17 2.98
CA LYS A 52 -15.94 -14.59 3.16
C LYS A 52 -15.93 -13.38 4.07
N THR A 53 -15.16 -13.46 5.17
CA THR A 53 -15.06 -12.40 6.15
C THR A 53 -13.62 -12.23 6.61
N ILE A 54 -13.27 -11.00 7.01
CA ILE A 54 -12.09 -10.68 7.81
C ILE A 54 -12.52 -9.85 9.01
N GLU A 55 -11.93 -10.17 10.16
CA GLU A 55 -11.91 -9.34 11.34
C GLU A 55 -10.48 -9.26 11.83
N CYS A 56 -9.98 -8.05 12.11
CA CYS A 56 -8.66 -7.85 12.67
C CYS A 56 -8.58 -6.54 13.47
N LYS A 57 -7.57 -6.43 14.33
CA LYS A 57 -7.15 -5.14 14.88
C LYS A 57 -6.28 -4.43 13.87
N PHE A 58 -6.29 -3.11 13.91
CA PHE A 58 -5.32 -2.30 13.17
C PHE A 58 -4.71 -1.22 14.06
N HIS A 59 -3.43 -0.95 13.81
CA HIS A 59 -2.71 0.22 14.29
C HIS A 59 -2.46 1.15 13.11
N GLN A 60 -2.92 2.41 13.19
CA GLN A 60 -2.80 3.41 12.13
C GLN A 60 -1.81 4.49 12.54
N ILE A 61 -0.91 4.85 11.63
CA ILE A 61 -0.10 6.07 11.72
C ILE A 61 -0.37 6.92 10.48
N ARG A 62 -0.94 8.10 10.67
CA ARG A 62 -1.17 9.09 9.62
C ARG A 62 -0.15 10.22 9.74
N THR A 63 0.70 10.36 8.74
CA THR A 63 1.78 11.35 8.70
C THR A 63 1.47 12.43 7.68
N ILE A 64 1.57 13.71 8.06
CA ILE A 64 1.54 14.85 7.15
C ILE A 64 2.99 15.15 6.78
N LYS A 65 3.41 14.79 5.56
CA LYS A 65 4.83 14.85 5.15
C LYS A 65 5.42 16.25 5.28
N ALA A 66 4.66 17.28 4.97
CA ALA A 66 5.14 18.68 5.02
C ALA A 66 5.51 19.16 6.43
N SER A 67 4.82 18.70 7.47
CA SER A 67 5.06 19.13 8.86
C SER A 67 5.69 18.05 9.73
N GLY A 68 5.80 16.80 9.23
CA GLY A 68 6.22 15.66 10.03
C GLY A 68 5.20 15.24 11.11
N LYS A 69 4.05 15.92 11.21
CA LYS A 69 3.03 15.63 12.22
C LYS A 69 2.47 14.24 12.03
N LYS A 70 2.45 13.44 13.09
CA LYS A 70 1.89 12.10 13.13
C LYS A 70 0.63 12.08 13.99
N ASN A 71 -0.40 11.40 13.50
CA ASN A 71 -1.58 11.06 14.29
C ASN A 71 -1.66 9.54 14.34
N VAL A 72 -1.77 9.01 15.54
CA VAL A 72 -1.88 7.58 15.82
C VAL A 72 -3.32 7.23 16.15
N ALA A 73 -3.77 6.08 15.70
CA ALA A 73 -5.12 5.59 15.99
C ALA A 73 -5.11 4.07 15.98
N ASP A 74 -5.99 3.47 16.79
CA ASP A 74 -6.19 2.03 16.87
C ASP A 74 -7.65 1.68 16.63
N GLY A 75 -7.92 0.46 16.21
CA GLY A 75 -9.29 0.03 15.98
C GLY A 75 -9.43 -1.39 15.49
N ASN A 76 -10.65 -1.74 15.09
CA ASN A 76 -10.99 -3.01 14.50
C ASN A 76 -11.45 -2.80 13.05
N LEU A 77 -10.98 -3.67 12.17
CA LEU A 77 -11.40 -3.73 10.77
C LEU A 77 -12.26 -4.96 10.58
N TYR A 78 -13.37 -4.77 9.87
CA TYR A 78 -14.31 -5.80 9.46
C TYR A 78 -14.53 -5.73 7.96
N TYR A 79 -14.47 -6.86 7.29
CA TYR A 79 -14.76 -6.99 5.87
C TYR A 79 -15.69 -8.18 5.64
N ASN A 80 -16.63 -8.01 4.71
CA ASN A 80 -17.51 -9.08 4.24
C ASN A 80 -17.40 -9.23 2.71
N VAL A 81 -17.55 -10.43 2.21
CA VAL A 81 -17.45 -10.78 0.77
C VAL A 81 -18.43 -10.01 -0.12
N ASP A 82 -19.54 -9.51 0.43
CA ASP A 82 -20.49 -8.62 -0.26
C ASP A 82 -19.93 -7.21 -0.55
N GLY A 83 -18.67 -6.96 -0.14
CA GLY A 83 -17.95 -5.70 -0.37
C GLY A 83 -18.12 -4.67 0.73
N ARG A 84 -18.82 -4.99 1.82
CA ARG A 84 -18.90 -4.11 2.98
C ARG A 84 -17.57 -4.14 3.76
N LEU A 85 -17.15 -2.94 4.20
CA LEU A 85 -15.96 -2.76 5.02
C LEU A 85 -16.26 -1.75 6.12
N ALA A 86 -15.84 -2.04 7.35
CA ALA A 86 -15.90 -1.10 8.45
C ALA A 86 -14.57 -1.04 9.20
N MET A 87 -14.07 0.16 9.43
CA MET A 87 -12.99 0.46 10.35
C MET A 87 -13.61 1.22 11.53
N ARG A 88 -13.60 0.60 12.70
CA ARG A 88 -14.11 1.18 13.92
C ARG A 88 -12.97 1.48 14.86
N PHE A 89 -12.78 2.77 15.15
CA PHE A 89 -11.66 3.22 15.96
C PHE A 89 -11.99 3.05 17.45
N THR A 90 -11.04 2.49 18.18
CA THR A 90 -11.07 2.38 19.65
C THR A 90 -10.27 3.51 20.29
N SER A 91 -9.31 4.06 19.56
CA SER A 91 -8.54 5.24 19.90
C SER A 91 -8.28 6.08 18.64
N PRO A 92 -8.86 7.28 18.49
CA PRO A 92 -9.92 7.90 19.29
C PRO A 92 -11.23 7.10 19.24
N GLN A 93 -11.89 6.99 20.37
CA GLN A 93 -13.15 6.23 20.46
C GLN A 93 -14.30 6.91 19.70
N GLY A 94 -15.14 6.09 19.05
CA GLY A 94 -16.37 6.54 18.38
C GLY A 94 -16.16 6.96 16.92
N GLU A 95 -14.92 7.09 16.46
CA GLU A 95 -14.63 7.35 15.04
C GLU A 95 -14.85 6.10 14.19
N TYR A 96 -15.15 6.30 12.90
CA TYR A 96 -15.33 5.19 11.95
C TYR A 96 -15.10 5.61 10.50
N ILE A 97 -14.77 4.62 9.68
CA ILE A 97 -14.84 4.63 8.21
C ILE A 97 -15.66 3.40 7.83
N ILE A 98 -16.78 3.59 7.12
CA ILE A 98 -17.66 2.48 6.73
C ILE A 98 -17.97 2.61 5.24
N SER A 99 -17.73 1.54 4.50
CA SER A 99 -18.19 1.34 3.13
C SER A 99 -19.31 0.30 3.15
N SER A 100 -20.53 0.69 2.78
CA SER A 100 -21.70 -0.19 2.79
C SER A 100 -22.69 0.22 1.70
N GLY A 101 -22.97 -0.69 0.77
CA GLY A 101 -23.74 -0.39 -0.43
C GLY A 101 -23.15 0.77 -1.23
N ASN A 102 -24.01 1.74 -1.57
CA ASN A 102 -23.58 2.92 -2.34
C ASN A 102 -23.06 4.06 -1.46
N LYS A 103 -22.83 3.82 -0.17
CA LYS A 103 -22.43 4.87 0.77
C LYS A 103 -21.06 4.61 1.35
N PHE A 104 -20.30 5.71 1.48
CA PHE A 104 -19.03 5.74 2.18
C PHE A 104 -19.12 6.79 3.29
N TYR A 105 -19.05 6.31 4.52
CA TYR A 105 -19.20 7.13 5.73
C TYR A 105 -17.82 7.36 6.35
N VAL A 106 -17.54 8.60 6.71
CA VAL A 106 -16.32 8.98 7.42
C VAL A 106 -16.68 9.86 8.61
N HIS A 107 -16.36 9.39 9.80
CA HIS A 107 -16.42 10.17 11.04
C HIS A 107 -15.04 10.14 11.68
N ARG A 108 -14.27 11.22 11.53
CA ARG A 108 -12.89 11.34 11.98
C ARG A 108 -12.63 12.75 12.52
N GLY A 109 -12.49 12.87 13.87
CA GLY A 109 -12.38 14.18 14.53
C GLY A 109 -13.60 15.06 14.18
N PRO A 110 -13.35 16.30 13.73
CA PRO A 110 -14.44 17.20 13.32
C PRO A 110 -15.10 16.82 12.00
N LYS A 111 -14.49 15.91 11.22
CA LYS A 111 -15.00 15.50 9.91
C LYS A 111 -16.11 14.46 10.10
N ASN A 112 -17.32 14.83 9.68
CA ASN A 112 -18.45 13.91 9.57
C ASN A 112 -19.03 14.05 8.15
N ALA A 113 -18.80 13.05 7.30
CA ALA A 113 -19.18 13.10 5.91
C ALA A 113 -19.77 11.78 5.44
N VAL A 114 -20.77 11.89 4.58
CA VAL A 114 -21.38 10.77 3.87
C VAL A 114 -21.27 11.04 2.38
N PHE A 115 -20.71 10.11 1.66
CA PHE A 115 -20.54 10.20 0.21
C PHE A 115 -21.37 9.12 -0.47
N ASP A 116 -22.00 9.50 -1.57
CA ASP A 116 -22.58 8.55 -2.50
C ASP A 116 -21.50 8.17 -3.53
N VAL A 117 -21.05 6.92 -3.51
CA VAL A 117 -19.98 6.45 -4.37
C VAL A 117 -20.38 6.45 -5.85
N THR A 118 -21.67 6.41 -6.15
CA THR A 118 -22.16 6.49 -7.53
C THR A 118 -22.04 7.89 -8.12
N LYS A 119 -21.93 8.91 -7.27
CA LYS A 119 -21.86 10.34 -7.64
C LYS A 119 -20.47 10.94 -7.45
N ASN A 120 -19.53 10.22 -6.88
CA ASN A 120 -18.20 10.71 -6.57
C ASN A 120 -17.14 9.67 -6.94
N ALA A 121 -16.58 9.78 -8.15
CA ALA A 121 -15.63 8.83 -8.69
C ALA A 121 -14.35 8.71 -7.85
N ILE A 122 -13.87 9.78 -7.21
CA ILE A 122 -12.68 9.75 -6.35
C ILE A 122 -12.97 8.90 -5.12
N VAL A 123 -14.11 9.14 -4.45
CA VAL A 123 -14.49 8.36 -3.26
C VAL A 123 -14.78 6.91 -3.62
N ALA A 124 -15.40 6.65 -4.78
CA ALA A 124 -15.61 5.30 -5.30
C ALA A 124 -14.27 4.56 -5.48
N ASN A 125 -13.29 5.22 -6.09
CA ASN A 125 -11.94 4.66 -6.26
C ASN A 125 -11.27 4.41 -4.90
N MET A 126 -11.34 5.35 -3.96
CA MET A 126 -10.75 5.18 -2.63
C MET A 126 -11.38 4.01 -1.86
N ALA A 127 -12.71 3.91 -1.87
CA ALA A 127 -13.44 2.82 -1.23
C ALA A 127 -13.14 1.47 -1.89
N GLY A 128 -13.18 1.41 -3.22
CA GLY A 128 -12.87 0.21 -3.99
C GLY A 128 -11.43 -0.26 -3.80
N THR A 129 -10.48 0.67 -3.77
CA THR A 129 -9.06 0.39 -3.49
C THR A 129 -8.89 -0.21 -2.10
N LEU A 130 -9.43 0.44 -1.07
CA LEU A 130 -9.33 -0.06 0.31
C LEU A 130 -9.93 -1.47 0.44
N THR A 131 -11.13 -1.67 -0.08
CA THR A 131 -11.83 -2.96 -0.06
C THR A 131 -11.05 -4.03 -0.85
N GLY A 132 -10.56 -3.70 -2.03
CA GLY A 132 -9.80 -4.62 -2.89
C GLY A 132 -8.48 -5.05 -2.26
N CYS A 133 -7.76 -4.12 -1.61
CA CYS A 133 -6.52 -4.42 -0.89
C CYS A 133 -6.78 -5.38 0.28
N VAL A 134 -7.81 -5.11 1.09
CA VAL A 134 -8.18 -5.96 2.24
C VAL A 134 -8.66 -7.33 1.77
N LYS A 135 -9.41 -7.40 0.67
CA LYS A 135 -9.84 -8.67 0.05
C LYS A 135 -8.68 -9.51 -0.48
N GLY A 136 -7.49 -8.93 -0.65
CA GLY A 136 -6.35 -9.63 -1.27
C GLY A 136 -6.47 -9.74 -2.78
N ASN A 137 -7.01 -8.72 -3.43
CA ASN A 137 -7.10 -8.63 -4.89
C ASN A 137 -6.36 -7.38 -5.44
N PRO A 138 -5.03 -7.27 -5.21
CA PRO A 138 -4.25 -6.13 -5.68
C PRO A 138 -4.19 -6.04 -7.20
N ALA A 139 -4.30 -7.15 -7.94
CA ALA A 139 -4.33 -7.16 -9.40
C ALA A 139 -5.55 -6.40 -9.94
N LYS A 140 -6.74 -6.68 -9.36
CA LYS A 140 -7.95 -5.94 -9.72
C LYS A 140 -7.85 -4.45 -9.39
N VAL A 141 -7.32 -4.11 -8.22
CA VAL A 141 -7.07 -2.71 -7.81
C VAL A 141 -6.17 -2.00 -8.81
N ALA A 142 -5.06 -2.65 -9.21
CA ALA A 142 -4.13 -2.11 -10.18
C ALA A 142 -4.82 -1.86 -11.53
N LYS A 143 -5.56 -2.84 -12.04
CA LYS A 143 -6.29 -2.75 -13.31
C LYS A 143 -7.35 -1.65 -13.29
N ASP A 144 -8.23 -1.65 -12.29
CA ASP A 144 -9.39 -0.74 -12.21
C ASP A 144 -8.94 0.73 -12.05
N SER A 145 -7.81 0.95 -11.40
CA SER A 145 -7.28 2.28 -11.12
C SER A 145 -6.04 2.65 -11.93
N ASN A 146 -5.64 1.82 -12.88
CA ASN A 146 -4.48 2.04 -13.77
C ASN A 146 -3.20 2.34 -12.98
N TYR A 147 -2.86 1.45 -12.04
CA TYR A 147 -1.60 1.49 -11.31
C TYR A 147 -0.54 0.64 -12.01
N ASP A 148 0.69 1.14 -12.03
CA ASP A 148 1.88 0.34 -12.28
C ASP A 148 2.14 -0.56 -11.08
N VAL A 149 2.61 -1.78 -11.33
CA VAL A 149 2.80 -2.81 -10.30
C VAL A 149 4.27 -3.20 -10.20
N LYS A 150 4.81 -3.15 -8.98
CA LYS A 150 6.09 -3.76 -8.63
C LYS A 150 5.86 -4.74 -7.49
N ILE A 151 6.49 -5.92 -7.56
CA ILE A 151 6.47 -6.91 -6.49
C ILE A 151 7.88 -7.23 -6.06
N GLU A 152 8.08 -7.33 -4.76
CA GLU A 152 9.32 -7.77 -4.14
C GLU A 152 8.99 -8.87 -3.13
N GLU A 153 9.73 -9.96 -3.20
CA GLU A 153 9.67 -10.97 -2.16
C GLU A 153 10.69 -10.61 -1.07
N LYS A 154 10.21 -10.37 0.14
CA LYS A 154 11.02 -9.97 1.30
C LYS A 154 10.84 -10.97 2.45
N PRO A 155 11.72 -10.96 3.46
CA PRO A 155 11.54 -11.81 4.65
C PRO A 155 10.16 -11.65 5.30
N GLU A 156 9.66 -10.42 5.39
CA GLU A 156 8.36 -10.08 5.99
C GLU A 156 7.15 -10.51 5.15
N GLY A 157 7.33 -10.74 3.84
CA GLY A 157 6.20 -11.14 2.98
C GLY A 157 6.39 -10.78 1.49
N TYR A 158 5.31 -10.91 0.75
CA TYR A 158 5.18 -10.37 -0.60
C TYR A 158 4.81 -8.89 -0.50
N VAL A 159 5.72 -8.01 -0.96
CA VAL A 159 5.50 -6.56 -0.96
C VAL A 159 5.05 -6.14 -2.35
N VAL A 160 3.78 -5.76 -2.47
CA VAL A 160 3.16 -5.26 -3.70
C VAL A 160 3.11 -3.74 -3.64
N THR A 161 3.79 -3.07 -4.55
CA THR A 161 3.77 -1.61 -4.70
C THR A 161 2.95 -1.25 -5.93
N LEU A 162 1.94 -0.42 -5.74
CA LEU A 162 1.09 0.15 -6.78
C LEU A 162 1.38 1.65 -6.86
N THR A 163 1.67 2.16 -8.05
CA THR A 163 1.98 3.59 -8.27
C THR A 163 1.22 4.12 -9.47
N THR A 164 0.84 5.41 -9.44
CA THR A 164 0.20 6.07 -10.57
C THR A 164 0.52 7.56 -10.60
N ASP A 165 0.76 8.10 -11.78
CA ASP A 165 0.91 9.53 -12.01
C ASP A 165 -0.44 10.26 -12.04
N ASN A 166 -1.55 9.52 -12.13
CA ASN A 166 -2.92 10.04 -12.18
C ASN A 166 -3.60 10.14 -10.80
N ALA A 167 -2.80 10.31 -9.76
CA ALA A 167 -3.25 10.26 -8.37
C ALA A 167 -4.35 11.27 -8.01
N ALA A 168 -4.38 12.45 -8.63
CA ALA A 168 -5.41 13.46 -8.41
C ALA A 168 -6.84 12.94 -8.70
N ARG A 169 -6.96 11.96 -9.60
CA ARG A 169 -8.24 11.33 -9.96
C ARG A 169 -8.49 10.00 -9.25
N ARG A 170 -7.47 9.44 -8.56
CA ARG A 170 -7.51 8.11 -7.96
C ARG A 170 -7.55 8.12 -6.43
N GLY A 171 -7.19 9.22 -5.81
CA GLY A 171 -7.14 9.37 -4.36
C GLY A 171 -5.80 8.96 -3.74
N TYR A 172 -5.08 8.01 -4.31
CA TYR A 172 -3.76 7.58 -3.83
C TYR A 172 -2.74 7.61 -4.97
N SER A 173 -1.53 8.12 -4.69
CA SER A 173 -0.39 8.14 -5.62
C SER A 173 0.45 6.88 -5.53
N LYS A 174 0.52 6.30 -4.33
CA LYS A 174 1.25 5.08 -4.06
C LYS A 174 0.55 4.27 -2.98
N ILE A 175 0.53 2.96 -3.18
CA ILE A 175 0.03 2.00 -2.21
C ILE A 175 1.08 0.91 -2.07
N VAL A 176 1.47 0.58 -0.84
CA VAL A 176 2.39 -0.53 -0.54
C VAL A 176 1.65 -1.52 0.35
N LEU A 177 1.54 -2.74 -0.11
CA LEU A 177 0.84 -3.82 0.55
C LEU A 177 1.84 -4.92 0.92
N THR A 178 1.82 -5.38 2.15
CA THR A 178 2.61 -6.53 2.58
C THR A 178 1.66 -7.69 2.89
N TYR A 179 1.79 -8.76 2.11
CA TYR A 179 1.05 -9.99 2.28
C TYR A 179 1.95 -11.05 2.92
N ARG A 180 1.53 -11.65 4.03
CA ARG A 180 2.26 -12.68 4.74
C ARG A 180 2.45 -13.93 3.85
N LYS A 181 3.67 -14.49 3.82
CA LYS A 181 4.02 -15.60 2.91
C LYS A 181 3.21 -16.88 3.17
N SER A 182 2.91 -17.17 4.43
CA SER A 182 2.28 -18.43 4.83
C SER A 182 0.85 -18.62 4.32
N ASP A 183 0.09 -17.52 4.20
CA ASP A 183 -1.35 -17.55 3.89
C ASP A 183 -1.81 -16.42 2.98
N CYS A 184 -0.88 -15.60 2.50
CA CYS A 184 -1.13 -14.46 1.63
C CYS A 184 -2.17 -13.46 2.18
N ILE A 185 -2.28 -13.34 3.51
CA ILE A 185 -3.16 -12.35 4.11
C ILE A 185 -2.45 -10.98 4.21
N LEU A 186 -3.20 -9.90 4.01
CA LEU A 186 -2.69 -8.54 4.18
C LEU A 186 -2.37 -8.27 5.64
N VAL A 187 -1.12 -7.92 5.95
CA VAL A 187 -0.65 -7.61 7.31
C VAL A 187 -0.21 -6.16 7.47
N LYS A 188 0.13 -5.49 6.36
CA LYS A 188 0.50 -4.08 6.37
C LYS A 188 0.05 -3.40 5.08
N MET A 189 -0.43 -2.17 5.21
CA MET A 189 -0.81 -1.32 4.09
C MET A 189 -0.32 0.10 4.34
N VAL A 190 0.33 0.71 3.34
CA VAL A 190 0.70 2.12 3.35
C VAL A 190 0.07 2.79 2.14
N MET A 191 -0.61 3.90 2.35
CA MET A 191 -1.32 4.64 1.31
C MET A 191 -0.85 6.09 1.31
N ASP A 192 -0.27 6.53 0.21
CA ASP A 192 0.20 7.90 0.00
C ASP A 192 -0.81 8.68 -0.85
N GLU A 193 -1.25 9.82 -0.36
CA GLU A 193 -2.13 10.75 -1.06
C GLU A 193 -1.32 11.84 -1.80
N PRO A 194 -1.82 12.39 -2.92
CA PRO A 194 -1.20 13.53 -3.59
C PRO A 194 -1.06 14.76 -2.69
N SER A 195 -1.91 14.88 -1.67
CA SER A 195 -1.88 15.92 -0.65
C SER A 195 -0.63 15.92 0.24
N GLY A 196 0.26 14.92 0.08
CA GLY A 196 1.42 14.73 0.94
C GLY A 196 1.09 14.04 2.28
N VAL A 197 -0.07 13.42 2.37
CA VAL A 197 -0.43 12.58 3.52
C VAL A 197 -0.06 11.15 3.23
N SER A 198 0.57 10.48 4.21
CA SER A 198 0.85 9.04 4.18
C SER A 198 0.13 8.39 5.36
N THR A 199 -0.61 7.33 5.10
CA THR A 199 -1.31 6.56 6.14
C THR A 199 -0.84 5.12 6.09
N SER A 200 -0.28 4.62 7.18
CA SER A 200 0.07 3.22 7.36
C SER A 200 -0.92 2.53 8.29
N TYR A 201 -1.21 1.29 7.98
CA TYR A 201 -1.99 0.37 8.80
C TYR A 201 -1.18 -0.91 9.02
N GLU A 202 -1.04 -1.33 10.25
CA GLU A 202 -0.51 -2.64 10.63
C GLU A 202 -1.65 -3.47 11.22
N MET A 203 -1.89 -4.66 10.67
CA MET A 203 -2.98 -5.55 11.05
C MET A 203 -2.47 -6.64 11.97
N SER A 204 -3.21 -6.89 13.05
CA SER A 204 -2.95 -7.96 14.02
C SER A 204 -4.23 -8.70 14.36
N ASP A 205 -4.11 -9.83 15.05
CA ASP A 205 -5.24 -10.66 15.50
C ASP A 205 -6.23 -10.99 14.36
N ILE A 206 -5.66 -11.31 13.18
CA ILE A 206 -6.44 -11.48 11.95
C ILE A 206 -7.18 -12.81 11.98
N ARG A 207 -8.50 -12.75 11.86
CA ARG A 207 -9.40 -13.91 11.78
C ARG A 207 -10.14 -13.89 10.44
N LYS A 208 -10.08 -15.01 9.71
CA LYS A 208 -10.79 -15.22 8.43
C LYS A 208 -11.99 -16.11 8.64
N ASN A 209 -13.05 -15.86 7.89
CA ASN A 209 -14.24 -16.71 7.82
C ASN A 209 -14.92 -16.93 9.20
N THR A 210 -14.76 -15.97 10.12
CA THR A 210 -15.47 -15.95 11.40
C THR A 210 -16.74 -15.12 11.28
N ALA A 211 -17.79 -15.54 11.98
CA ALA A 211 -19.03 -14.78 12.04
C ALA A 211 -18.87 -13.58 12.98
N PHE A 212 -19.42 -12.45 12.58
CA PHE A 212 -19.60 -11.27 13.42
C PHE A 212 -20.95 -10.59 13.08
N SER A 213 -21.42 -9.74 13.95
CA SER A 213 -22.71 -9.06 13.75
C SER A 213 -22.63 -8.02 12.63
N ASP A 214 -23.65 -7.94 11.80
CA ASP A 214 -23.82 -6.90 10.78
C ASP A 214 -23.91 -5.47 11.34
N GLU A 215 -24.13 -5.33 12.65
CA GLU A 215 -24.11 -4.04 13.35
C GLU A 215 -22.77 -3.28 13.16
N VAL A 216 -21.66 -4.01 12.91
CA VAL A 216 -20.36 -3.38 12.64
C VAL A 216 -20.37 -2.50 11.39
N PHE A 217 -21.28 -2.73 10.44
CA PHE A 217 -21.42 -1.93 9.21
C PHE A 217 -22.46 -0.82 9.33
N LYS A 218 -23.19 -0.70 10.44
CA LYS A 218 -24.19 0.35 10.64
C LYS A 218 -23.53 1.61 11.19
N VAL A 219 -23.97 2.76 10.72
CA VAL A 219 -23.60 4.05 11.30
C VAL A 219 -24.22 4.17 12.67
N PRO A 220 -23.45 4.53 13.73
CA PRO A 220 -24.05 4.75 15.05
C PRO A 220 -25.14 5.80 15.00
N ALA A 221 -26.24 5.58 15.75
CA ALA A 221 -27.26 6.59 15.92
C ALA A 221 -26.64 7.87 16.50
N LYS A 222 -27.03 9.03 15.99
CA LYS A 222 -26.61 10.29 16.59
C LYS A 222 -27.19 10.36 18.01
N LYS A 223 -26.32 10.47 18.99
CA LYS A 223 -26.74 10.82 20.36
C LYS A 223 -27.13 12.29 20.42
#